data_68307ad9f3135227de7c6a979a7bf7db
#
_entry.id   68307ad9f3135227de7c6a979a7bf7db
#
_cell.length_a   1.000
_cell.length_b   1.000
_cell.length_c   1.000
_cell.angle_alpha   90.00
_cell.angle_beta   90.00
_cell.angle_gamma   90.00
#
_symmetry.space_group_name_H-M   'P 1'
#
loop_
_entity.id
_entity.type
_entity.pdbx_description
1 polymer ?
#
loop_
_entity_poly.entity_id
_entity_poly.type
_entity_poly.pdbx_seq_one_letter_code
_entity_poly.pdbx_strand_id
1 'polypeptide(L)'
;MAQVGVLLVDPDQVLVGGIRQSLEGHPYELRLAGSAAHALEAISGGDVEAVLVSLGRGNGTGALIADISGRWPDLPVVAVTESGGRVQGFQARAAGAWDYLEAPGDLAPERLLTVIANALDRRRLRRELRAAQAAAPETLNLEARERQAILAALEATRWNKQAAARLLGLHRPTLYAKMRKHGIPQARPH
;
A
#
# COMPACT_ATOMS: atom_id res chain seq x y z
N MET A 1 12.85 -8.15 23.76
CA MET A 1 12.53 -8.08 22.32
C MET A 1 11.94 -6.72 22.06
N ALA A 2 12.26 -6.07 20.94
CA ALA A 2 11.62 -4.82 20.57
C ALA A 2 10.12 -5.08 20.32
N GLN A 3 9.25 -4.28 20.93
CA GLN A 3 7.81 -4.37 20.70
C GLN A 3 7.46 -3.66 19.40
N VAL A 4 6.51 -4.23 18.65
CA VAL A 4 6.01 -3.67 17.39
C VAL A 4 4.90 -2.67 17.70
N GLY A 5 5.08 -1.40 17.34
CA GLY A 5 4.09 -0.35 17.58
C GLY A 5 2.86 -0.50 16.68
N VAL A 6 1.71 -0.77 17.29
CA VAL A 6 0.39 -0.81 16.62
C VAL A 6 -0.42 0.39 17.09
N LEU A 7 -0.77 1.28 16.18
CA LEU A 7 -1.59 2.46 16.48
C LEU A 7 -3.07 2.14 16.23
N LEU A 8 -3.90 2.30 17.25
CA LEU A 8 -5.35 2.28 17.11
C LEU A 8 -5.88 3.72 17.04
N VAL A 9 -6.57 4.03 15.95
CA VAL A 9 -7.32 5.28 15.80
C VAL A 9 -8.79 4.98 16.05
N ASP A 10 -9.24 5.31 17.24
CA ASP A 10 -10.62 5.07 17.70
C ASP A 10 -11.13 6.28 18.49
N PRO A 11 -11.82 7.24 17.83
CA PRO A 11 -12.32 8.44 18.47
C PRO A 11 -13.29 8.16 19.62
N ASP A 12 -14.07 7.10 19.50
CA ASP A 12 -15.10 6.75 20.46
C ASP A 12 -14.59 5.79 21.56
N GLN A 13 -13.35 5.31 21.43
CA GLN A 13 -12.69 4.38 22.36
C GLN A 13 -13.44 3.06 22.60
N VAL A 14 -14.34 2.69 21.71
CA VAL A 14 -15.19 1.49 21.84
C VAL A 14 -14.39 0.21 21.70
N LEU A 15 -13.39 0.21 20.80
CA LEU A 15 -12.61 -0.98 20.42
C LEU A 15 -11.38 -1.20 21.31
N VAL A 16 -10.98 -0.21 22.10
CA VAL A 16 -9.72 -0.22 22.87
C VAL A 16 -9.59 -1.44 23.77
N GLY A 17 -10.65 -1.76 24.53
CA GLY A 17 -10.63 -2.87 25.47
C GLY A 17 -10.43 -4.23 24.79
N GLY A 18 -11.21 -4.50 23.74
CA GLY A 18 -11.14 -5.75 22.98
C GLY A 18 -9.80 -5.95 22.27
N ILE A 19 -9.30 -4.90 21.60
CA ILE A 19 -8.01 -4.96 20.91
C ILE A 19 -6.87 -5.13 21.90
N ARG A 20 -6.88 -4.39 23.02
CA ARG A 20 -5.85 -4.52 24.06
C ARG A 20 -5.79 -5.94 24.61
N GLN A 21 -6.93 -6.51 24.96
CA GLN A 21 -7.03 -7.89 25.45
C GLN A 21 -6.49 -8.89 24.41
N SER A 22 -6.78 -8.69 23.15
CA SER A 22 -6.33 -9.59 22.06
C SER A 22 -4.84 -9.47 21.77
N LEU A 23 -4.19 -8.35 22.11
CA LEU A 23 -2.75 -8.15 21.94
C LEU A 23 -1.95 -8.52 23.20
N GLU A 24 -2.61 -8.80 24.32
CA GLU A 24 -1.95 -9.13 25.59
C GLU A 24 -1.11 -10.40 25.47
N GLY A 25 0.11 -10.38 26.00
CA GLY A 25 1.05 -11.50 25.91
C GLY A 25 1.77 -11.62 24.56
N HIS A 26 1.48 -10.76 23.59
CA HIS A 26 2.13 -10.73 22.28
C HIS A 26 3.13 -9.56 22.16
N PRO A 27 4.09 -9.60 21.21
CA PRO A 27 5.14 -8.58 21.08
C PRO A 27 4.63 -7.28 20.42
N TYR A 28 3.43 -6.85 20.76
CA TYR A 28 2.80 -5.64 20.22
C TYR A 28 2.60 -4.60 21.32
N GLU A 29 2.96 -3.34 21.01
CA GLU A 29 2.67 -2.17 21.84
C GLU A 29 1.48 -1.42 21.26
N LEU A 30 0.35 -1.41 21.96
CA LEU A 30 -0.84 -0.67 21.52
C LEU A 30 -0.73 0.80 21.90
N ARG A 31 -0.71 1.66 20.89
CA ARG A 31 -0.80 3.12 21.01
C ARG A 31 -2.18 3.58 20.60
N LEU A 32 -2.66 4.68 21.17
CA LEU A 32 -4.01 5.18 20.95
C LEU A 32 -3.98 6.59 20.36
N ALA A 33 -4.83 6.83 19.38
CA ALA A 33 -5.12 8.17 18.87
C ALA A 33 -6.64 8.39 18.83
N GLY A 34 -7.10 9.40 19.55
CA GLY A 34 -8.52 9.78 19.56
C GLY A 34 -8.94 10.71 18.42
N SER A 35 -8.04 11.02 17.49
CA SER A 35 -8.33 11.88 16.34
C SER A 35 -7.38 11.61 15.17
N ALA A 36 -7.79 12.04 13.97
CA ALA A 36 -6.94 11.99 12.78
C ALA A 36 -5.63 12.80 12.97
N ALA A 37 -5.70 13.96 13.60
CA ALA A 37 -4.53 14.80 13.83
C ALA A 37 -3.51 14.09 14.73
N HIS A 38 -3.93 13.53 15.85
CA HIS A 38 -3.07 12.76 16.75
C HIS A 38 -2.52 11.49 16.08
N ALA A 39 -3.30 10.85 15.20
CA ALA A 39 -2.82 9.70 14.44
C ALA A 39 -1.67 10.07 13.50
N LEU A 40 -1.82 11.15 12.73
CA LEU A 40 -0.78 11.62 11.81
C LEU A 40 0.49 12.06 12.53
N GLU A 41 0.36 12.69 13.69
CA GLU A 41 1.49 13.06 14.55
C GLU A 41 2.23 11.82 15.07
N ALA A 42 1.51 10.84 15.62
CA ALA A 42 2.09 9.58 16.10
C ALA A 42 2.83 8.82 15.00
N ILE A 43 2.25 8.76 13.79
CA ILE A 43 2.88 8.10 12.63
C ILE A 43 4.17 8.84 12.22
N SER A 44 4.15 10.17 12.24
CA SER A 44 5.33 10.99 11.90
C SER A 44 6.48 10.80 12.88
N GLY A 45 6.22 10.41 14.11
CA GLY A 45 7.22 10.06 15.13
C GLY A 45 8.03 8.80 14.83
N GLY A 46 7.57 7.96 13.88
CA GLY A 46 8.36 6.86 13.32
C GLY A 46 8.24 5.50 14.03
N ASP A 47 7.61 5.44 15.21
CA ASP A 47 7.51 4.21 16.02
C ASP A 47 6.25 3.38 15.73
N VAL A 48 5.50 3.72 14.68
CA VAL A 48 4.28 3.01 14.27
C VAL A 48 4.58 2.09 13.10
N GLU A 49 4.27 0.80 13.27
CA GLU A 49 4.50 -0.21 12.25
C GLU A 49 3.23 -0.72 11.57
N ALA A 50 2.09 -0.59 12.25
CA ALA A 50 0.77 -0.87 11.69
C ALA A 50 -0.27 0.07 12.30
N VAL A 51 -1.32 0.39 11.54
CA VAL A 51 -2.41 1.26 11.98
C VAL A 51 -3.74 0.51 11.87
N LEU A 52 -4.49 0.49 12.96
CA LEU A 52 -5.89 0.07 13.00
C LEU A 52 -6.77 1.33 13.02
N VAL A 53 -7.71 1.44 12.09
CA VAL A 53 -8.60 2.62 12.01
C VAL A 53 -10.05 2.17 12.21
N SER A 54 -10.65 2.60 13.32
CA SER A 54 -12.08 2.39 13.58
C SER A 54 -12.94 3.19 12.60
N LEU A 55 -13.81 2.51 11.87
CA LEU A 55 -14.80 3.12 10.98
C LEU A 55 -16.14 3.31 11.71
N GLY A 56 -16.15 4.21 12.70
CA GLY A 56 -17.39 4.58 13.39
C GLY A 56 -18.39 5.30 12.48
N ARG A 57 -19.63 5.45 12.97
CA ARG A 57 -20.73 6.08 12.23
C ARG A 57 -20.41 7.57 11.99
N GLY A 58 -20.00 7.92 10.77
CA GLY A 58 -19.96 9.30 10.31
C GLY A 58 -18.62 10.05 10.43
N ASN A 59 -17.52 9.42 10.77
CA ASN A 59 -16.31 10.10 11.23
C ASN A 59 -15.20 10.36 10.19
N GLY A 60 -15.48 10.54 8.91
CA GLY A 60 -14.41 10.96 7.96
C GLY A 60 -13.16 10.07 7.90
N THR A 61 -13.20 8.89 8.52
CA THR A 61 -12.06 7.97 8.67
C THR A 61 -11.57 7.39 7.34
N GLY A 62 -12.43 7.37 6.32
CA GLY A 62 -12.02 7.02 4.95
C GLY A 62 -11.00 8.03 4.38
N ALA A 63 -11.18 9.32 4.68
CA ALA A 63 -10.22 10.35 4.28
C ALA A 63 -8.87 10.19 5.00
N LEU A 64 -8.89 9.81 6.29
CA LEU A 64 -7.67 9.51 7.04
C LEU A 64 -6.91 8.31 6.43
N ILE A 65 -7.61 7.24 6.05
CA ILE A 65 -7.00 6.08 5.39
C ILE A 65 -6.30 6.49 4.10
N ALA A 66 -6.97 7.30 3.26
CA ALA A 66 -6.39 7.80 2.01
C ALA A 66 -5.16 8.69 2.27
N ASP A 67 -5.22 9.55 3.28
CA ASP A 67 -4.12 10.44 3.66
C ASP A 67 -2.89 9.64 4.16
N ILE A 68 -3.09 8.67 5.05
CA ILE A 68 -2.02 7.78 5.53
C ILE A 68 -1.43 6.99 4.36
N SER A 69 -2.27 6.38 3.53
CA SER A 69 -1.81 5.55 2.41
C SER A 69 -1.06 6.36 1.35
N GLY A 70 -1.42 7.63 1.15
CA GLY A 70 -0.74 8.54 0.26
C GLY A 70 0.63 9.00 0.78
N ARG A 71 0.73 9.34 2.08
CA ARG A 71 1.98 9.83 2.70
C ARG A 71 2.93 8.70 3.08
N TRP A 72 2.41 7.60 3.57
CA TRP A 72 3.19 6.43 4.01
C TRP A 72 2.72 5.14 3.31
N PRO A 73 3.00 4.96 2.02
CA PRO A 73 2.46 3.86 1.22
C PRO A 73 2.92 2.46 1.67
N ASP A 74 3.96 2.41 2.49
CA ASP A 74 4.46 1.16 3.09
C ASP A 74 3.93 0.91 4.51
N LEU A 75 3.18 1.84 5.09
CA LEU A 75 2.56 1.65 6.39
C LEU A 75 1.23 0.92 6.23
N PRO A 76 1.08 -0.30 6.77
CA PRO A 76 -0.16 -1.02 6.67
C PRO A 76 -1.27 -0.36 7.49
N VAL A 77 -2.40 -0.13 6.85
CA VAL A 77 -3.63 0.33 7.48
C VAL A 77 -4.67 -0.77 7.40
N VAL A 78 -5.21 -1.16 8.53
CA VAL A 78 -6.33 -2.11 8.63
C VAL A 78 -7.54 -1.36 9.18
N ALA A 79 -8.65 -1.41 8.45
CA ALA A 79 -9.89 -0.81 8.91
C ALA A 79 -10.60 -1.76 9.89
N VAL A 80 -11.24 -1.21 10.92
CA VAL A 80 -12.12 -1.97 11.81
C VAL A 80 -13.52 -1.42 11.69
N THR A 81 -14.47 -2.26 11.26
CA THR A 81 -15.88 -1.90 11.08
C THR A 81 -16.74 -2.50 12.18
N GLU A 82 -17.92 -1.95 12.43
CA GLU A 82 -18.95 -2.60 13.23
C GLU A 82 -19.53 -3.82 12.48
N SER A 83 -20.28 -4.66 13.20
CA SER A 83 -20.98 -5.80 12.63
C SER A 83 -21.91 -5.37 11.48
N GLY A 84 -21.80 -6.06 10.33
CA GLY A 84 -22.53 -5.70 9.11
C GLY A 84 -21.83 -4.60 8.27
N GLY A 85 -20.66 -4.14 8.68
CA GLY A 85 -19.91 -3.05 8.03
C GLY A 85 -19.15 -3.43 6.76
N ARG A 86 -19.54 -4.47 6.04
CA ARG A 86 -18.83 -4.94 4.82
C ARG A 86 -18.65 -3.86 3.76
N VAL A 87 -19.69 -3.02 3.56
CA VAL A 87 -19.63 -1.93 2.58
C VAL A 87 -18.54 -0.91 2.96
N GLN A 88 -18.50 -0.53 4.25
CA GLN A 88 -17.45 0.36 4.76
C GLN A 88 -16.06 -0.30 4.64
N GLY A 89 -15.93 -1.59 4.90
CA GLY A 89 -14.70 -2.35 4.71
C GLY A 89 -14.20 -2.31 3.27
N PHE A 90 -15.07 -2.50 2.28
CA PHE A 90 -14.71 -2.36 0.87
C PHE A 90 -14.34 -0.93 0.49
N GLN A 91 -15.04 0.07 1.01
CA GLN A 91 -14.70 1.48 0.81
C GLN A 91 -13.35 1.83 1.42
N ALA A 92 -13.03 1.31 2.62
CA ALA A 92 -11.73 1.48 3.25
C ALA A 92 -10.60 0.88 2.40
N ARG A 93 -10.81 -0.30 1.80
CA ARG A 93 -9.83 -0.89 0.88
C ARG A 93 -9.64 -0.06 -0.38
N ALA A 94 -10.71 0.48 -0.94
CA ALA A 94 -10.63 1.40 -2.08
C ALA A 94 -9.89 2.70 -1.72
N ALA A 95 -9.97 3.15 -0.45
CA ALA A 95 -9.21 4.29 0.08
C ALA A 95 -7.75 3.97 0.41
N GLY A 96 -7.31 2.71 0.31
CA GLY A 96 -5.94 2.31 0.51
C GLY A 96 -5.67 1.42 1.73
N ALA A 97 -6.70 1.03 2.50
CA ALA A 97 -6.51 0.06 3.56
C ALA A 97 -6.05 -1.29 2.98
N TRP A 98 -5.16 -1.97 3.69
CA TRP A 98 -4.63 -3.26 3.27
C TRP A 98 -5.59 -4.41 3.54
N ASP A 99 -6.38 -4.28 4.61
CA ASP A 99 -7.45 -5.21 4.97
C ASP A 99 -8.49 -4.54 5.85
N TYR A 100 -9.55 -5.27 6.21
CA TYR A 100 -10.52 -4.84 7.19
C TYR A 100 -10.93 -5.99 8.12
N LEU A 101 -11.36 -5.63 9.33
CA LEU A 101 -11.88 -6.51 10.36
C LEU A 101 -13.31 -6.07 10.73
N GLU A 102 -14.16 -7.01 11.06
CA GLU A 102 -15.54 -6.77 11.50
C GLU A 102 -15.66 -7.07 13.00
N ALA A 103 -15.85 -6.02 13.80
CA ALA A 103 -16.01 -6.14 15.24
C ALA A 103 -17.42 -6.62 15.60
N PRO A 104 -17.59 -7.40 16.68
CA PRO A 104 -16.55 -7.91 17.57
C PRO A 104 -15.89 -9.21 17.07
N GLY A 105 -16.48 -9.90 16.09
CA GLY A 105 -16.12 -11.26 15.71
C GLY A 105 -14.66 -11.42 15.27
N ASP A 106 -14.18 -10.53 14.40
CA ASP A 106 -12.79 -10.56 13.88
C ASP A 106 -11.76 -9.99 14.87
N LEU A 107 -12.18 -9.45 16.01
CA LEU A 107 -11.28 -8.98 17.06
C LEU A 107 -10.79 -10.09 17.99
N ALA A 108 -11.28 -11.32 17.81
CA ALA A 108 -10.71 -12.48 18.50
C ALA A 108 -9.18 -12.55 18.25
N PRO A 109 -8.38 -12.92 19.27
CA PRO A 109 -6.91 -12.86 19.18
C PRO A 109 -6.35 -13.52 17.94
N GLU A 110 -6.82 -14.72 17.60
CA GLU A 110 -6.33 -15.49 16.45
C GLU A 110 -6.48 -14.73 15.11
N ARG A 111 -7.62 -14.10 14.90
CA ARG A 111 -7.92 -13.38 13.66
C ARG A 111 -7.19 -12.04 13.62
N LEU A 112 -7.24 -11.25 14.69
CA LEU A 112 -6.57 -9.95 14.79
C LEU A 112 -5.06 -10.10 14.62
N LEU A 113 -4.44 -11.04 15.34
CA LEU A 113 -3.00 -11.29 15.26
C LEU A 113 -2.58 -11.75 13.87
N THR A 114 -3.37 -12.62 13.23
CA THR A 114 -3.11 -13.05 11.85
C THR A 114 -3.12 -11.87 10.88
N VAL A 115 -4.10 -10.99 10.98
CA VAL A 115 -4.20 -9.82 10.08
C VAL A 115 -3.04 -8.85 10.30
N ILE A 116 -2.67 -8.58 11.56
CA ILE A 116 -1.52 -7.72 11.87
C ILE A 116 -0.22 -8.35 11.36
N ALA A 117 0.01 -9.63 11.63
CA ALA A 117 1.22 -10.34 11.16
C ALA A 117 1.34 -10.31 9.64
N ASN A 118 0.28 -10.63 8.91
CA ASN A 118 0.25 -10.59 7.46
C ASN A 118 0.52 -9.17 6.90
N ALA A 119 0.00 -8.14 7.56
CA ALA A 119 0.23 -6.76 7.19
C ALA A 119 1.71 -6.35 7.38
N LEU A 120 2.33 -6.77 8.48
CA LEU A 120 3.74 -6.52 8.76
C LEU A 120 4.67 -7.27 7.81
N ASP A 121 4.38 -8.54 7.51
CA ASP A 121 5.15 -9.34 6.54
C ASP A 121 5.07 -8.73 5.15
N ARG A 122 3.89 -8.32 4.71
CA ARG A 122 3.70 -7.61 3.44
C ARG A 122 4.49 -6.30 3.39
N ARG A 123 4.53 -5.53 4.50
CA ARG A 123 5.34 -4.31 4.63
C ARG A 123 6.82 -4.65 4.47
N ARG A 124 7.31 -5.67 5.17
CA ARG A 124 8.69 -6.13 5.09
C ARG A 124 9.08 -6.50 3.67
N LEU A 125 8.30 -7.36 3.02
CA LEU A 125 8.55 -7.79 1.64
C LEU A 125 8.56 -6.61 0.63
N ARG A 126 7.67 -5.63 0.81
CA ARG A 126 7.68 -4.42 -0.03
C ARG A 126 8.94 -3.59 0.17
N ARG A 127 9.41 -3.42 1.41
CA ARG A 127 10.66 -2.70 1.71
C ARG A 127 11.87 -3.43 1.12
N GLU A 128 11.95 -4.74 1.27
CA GLU A 128 13.02 -5.57 0.68
C GLU A 128 13.03 -5.46 -0.86
N LEU A 129 11.86 -5.54 -1.50
CA LEU A 129 11.73 -5.38 -2.94
C LEU A 129 12.19 -3.99 -3.41
N ARG A 130 11.78 -2.92 -2.72
CA ARG A 130 12.23 -1.55 -3.03
C ARG A 130 13.73 -1.38 -2.83
N ALA A 131 14.27 -1.92 -1.74
CA ALA A 131 15.71 -1.88 -1.49
C ALA A 131 16.48 -2.63 -2.59
N ALA A 132 16.02 -3.80 -3.01
CA ALA A 132 16.61 -4.56 -4.11
C ALA A 132 16.53 -3.80 -5.45
N GLN A 133 15.40 -3.16 -5.74
CA GLN A 133 15.23 -2.33 -6.92
C GLN A 133 16.12 -1.07 -6.91
N ALA A 134 16.31 -0.45 -5.73
CA ALA A 134 17.20 0.70 -5.58
C ALA A 134 18.69 0.31 -5.65
N ALA A 135 19.03 -0.90 -5.21
CA ALA A 135 20.40 -1.44 -5.29
C ALA A 135 20.74 -1.99 -6.68
N ALA A 136 19.75 -2.14 -7.58
CA ALA A 136 20.00 -2.56 -8.94
C ALA A 136 20.89 -1.54 -9.66
N PRO A 137 21.91 -1.97 -10.44
CA PRO A 137 22.78 -1.07 -11.18
C PRO A 137 21.98 -0.08 -12.03
N GLU A 138 22.39 1.18 -12.03
CA GLU A 138 21.68 2.27 -12.72
C GLU A 138 21.49 1.99 -14.22
N THR A 139 22.42 1.24 -14.82
CA THR A 139 22.34 0.75 -16.20
C THR A 139 21.15 -0.18 -16.44
N LEU A 140 20.89 -1.11 -15.52
CA LEU A 140 19.71 -2.01 -15.63
C LEU A 140 18.40 -1.24 -15.42
N ASN A 141 18.42 -0.23 -14.57
CA ASN A 141 17.27 0.65 -14.36
C ASN A 141 16.99 1.52 -15.59
N LEU A 142 18.02 2.02 -16.25
CA LEU A 142 17.89 2.81 -17.47
C LEU A 142 17.35 1.96 -18.63
N GLU A 143 17.87 0.76 -18.81
CA GLU A 143 17.41 -0.16 -19.85
C GLU A 143 15.94 -0.61 -19.64
N ALA A 144 15.59 -0.90 -18.40
CA ALA A 144 14.20 -1.24 -18.04
C ALA A 144 13.25 -0.07 -18.30
N ARG A 145 13.62 1.14 -17.92
CA ARG A 145 12.86 2.38 -18.18
C ARG A 145 12.74 2.67 -19.67
N GLU A 146 13.81 2.50 -20.42
CA GLU A 146 13.81 2.68 -21.86
C GLU A 146 12.86 1.67 -22.53
N ARG A 147 12.93 0.40 -22.15
CA ARG A 147 12.03 -0.64 -22.64
C ARG A 147 10.56 -0.32 -22.32
N GLN A 148 10.28 0.12 -21.10
CA GLN A 148 8.93 0.46 -20.67
C GLN A 148 8.38 1.68 -21.41
N ALA A 149 9.19 2.73 -21.61
CA ALA A 149 8.82 3.90 -22.39
C ALA A 149 8.48 3.55 -23.84
N ILE A 150 9.28 2.66 -24.48
CA ILE A 150 9.01 2.20 -25.84
C ILE A 150 7.70 1.44 -25.93
N LEU A 151 7.43 0.52 -25.00
CA LEU A 151 6.18 -0.25 -24.95
C LEU A 151 4.97 0.67 -24.76
N ALA A 152 5.03 1.60 -23.82
CA ALA A 152 3.96 2.56 -23.57
C ALA A 152 3.66 3.42 -24.81
N ALA A 153 4.67 3.88 -25.52
CA ALA A 153 4.50 4.67 -26.74
C ALA A 153 3.89 3.82 -27.88
N LEU A 154 4.29 2.55 -28.02
CA LEU A 154 3.71 1.63 -29.00
C LEU A 154 2.24 1.35 -28.69
N GLU A 155 1.88 1.12 -27.45
CA GLU A 155 0.50 0.90 -27.04
C GLU A 155 -0.38 2.14 -27.26
N ALA A 156 0.09 3.32 -26.83
CA ALA A 156 -0.61 4.60 -27.02
C ALA A 156 -0.87 4.91 -28.49
N THR A 157 0.01 4.47 -29.37
CA THR A 157 -0.09 4.69 -30.82
C THR A 157 -0.66 3.48 -31.59
N ARG A 158 -1.25 2.50 -30.87
CA ARG A 158 -1.77 1.25 -31.45
C ARG A 158 -0.74 0.54 -32.34
N TRP A 159 0.52 0.51 -31.89
CA TRP A 159 1.66 -0.09 -32.59
C TRP A 159 2.05 0.60 -33.90
N ASN A 160 1.60 1.84 -34.12
CA ASN A 160 2.11 2.68 -35.20
C ASN A 160 3.52 3.18 -34.86
N LYS A 161 4.54 2.53 -35.43
CA LYS A 161 5.95 2.79 -35.10
C LYS A 161 6.42 4.19 -35.50
N GLN A 162 5.82 4.79 -36.52
CA GLN A 162 6.15 6.16 -36.91
C GLN A 162 5.62 7.17 -35.88
N ALA A 163 4.39 6.97 -35.42
CA ALA A 163 3.79 7.79 -34.37
C ALA A 163 4.49 7.58 -33.02
N ALA A 164 4.83 6.33 -32.67
CA ALA A 164 5.59 6.00 -31.47
C ALA A 164 6.98 6.65 -31.45
N ALA A 165 7.70 6.63 -32.56
CA ALA A 165 9.00 7.29 -32.67
C ALA A 165 8.87 8.80 -32.45
N ARG A 166 7.87 9.45 -33.05
CA ARG A 166 7.60 10.88 -32.82
C ARG A 166 7.27 11.18 -31.35
N LEU A 167 6.43 10.36 -30.72
CA LEU A 167 6.04 10.50 -29.32
C LEU A 167 7.26 10.43 -28.38
N LEU A 168 8.23 9.60 -28.72
CA LEU A 168 9.48 9.44 -27.96
C LEU A 168 10.58 10.42 -28.36
N GLY A 169 10.36 11.32 -29.32
CA GLY A 169 11.39 12.22 -29.85
C GLY A 169 12.52 11.48 -30.58
N LEU A 170 12.26 10.28 -31.10
CA LEU A 170 13.24 9.44 -31.79
C LEU A 170 13.03 9.41 -33.30
N HIS A 171 14.11 9.20 -34.04
CA HIS A 171 14.01 8.81 -35.45
C HIS A 171 13.55 7.35 -35.58
N ARG A 172 12.77 7.05 -36.63
CA ARG A 172 12.24 5.70 -36.87
C ARG A 172 13.32 4.59 -36.84
N PRO A 173 14.49 4.72 -37.50
CA PRO A 173 15.54 3.71 -37.42
C PRO A 173 16.04 3.47 -36.00
N THR A 174 16.16 4.54 -35.19
CA THR A 174 16.56 4.47 -33.77
C THR A 174 15.55 3.69 -32.94
N LEU A 175 14.25 3.91 -33.15
CA LEU A 175 13.20 3.13 -32.48
C LEU A 175 13.33 1.64 -32.81
N TYR A 176 13.56 1.27 -34.09
CA TYR A 176 13.73 -0.12 -34.47
C TYR A 176 14.97 -0.77 -33.86
N ALA A 177 16.08 -0.03 -33.78
CA ALA A 177 17.31 -0.50 -33.11
C ALA A 177 17.07 -0.76 -31.62
N LYS A 178 16.39 0.16 -30.93
CA LYS A 178 16.04 0.04 -29.52
C LYS A 178 15.03 -1.10 -29.26
N MET A 179 14.02 -1.26 -30.10
CA MET A 179 13.09 -2.40 -30.02
C MET A 179 13.85 -3.73 -30.12
N ARG A 180 14.80 -3.87 -31.04
CA ARG A 180 15.63 -5.09 -31.15
C ARG A 180 16.50 -5.30 -29.91
N LYS A 181 17.17 -4.25 -29.43
CA LYS A 181 17.99 -4.29 -28.21
C LYS A 181 17.20 -4.81 -27.00
N HIS A 182 15.96 -4.38 -26.85
CA HIS A 182 15.10 -4.74 -25.72
C HIS A 182 14.18 -5.95 -25.96
N GLY A 183 14.36 -6.69 -27.06
CA GLY A 183 13.56 -7.87 -27.37
C GLY A 183 12.06 -7.56 -27.57
N ILE A 184 11.71 -6.33 -28.00
CA ILE A 184 10.34 -5.93 -28.27
C ILE A 184 9.94 -6.42 -29.68
N PRO A 185 8.85 -7.19 -29.80
CA PRO A 185 8.42 -7.74 -31.09
C PRO A 185 8.08 -6.64 -32.09
N GLN A 186 8.30 -6.94 -33.39
CA GLN A 186 8.04 -6.01 -34.49
C GLN A 186 6.56 -5.85 -34.80
N ALA A 187 5.74 -6.80 -34.40
CA ALA A 187 4.28 -6.78 -34.54
C ALA A 187 3.62 -6.80 -33.16
N ARG A 188 2.35 -6.33 -33.11
CA ARG A 188 1.56 -6.38 -31.88
C ARG A 188 1.41 -7.84 -31.45
N PRO A 189 1.77 -8.20 -30.22
CA PRO A 189 1.43 -9.53 -29.69
C PRO A 189 -0.09 -9.69 -29.63
N HIS A 190 -0.57 -10.86 -30.06
CA HIS A 190 -2.00 -11.21 -30.02
C HIS A 190 -2.50 -11.44 -28.61
#